data_de009c5f2615d40e1d13c7f0047763ac
#
_entry.id   de009c5f2615d40e1d13c7f0047763ac
#
_cell.length_a   1.000
_cell.length_b   1.000
_cell.length_c   1.000
_cell.angle_alpha   90.00
_cell.angle_beta   90.00
_cell.angle_gamma   90.00
#
_symmetry.space_group_name_H-M   'P 1'
#
loop_
_entity.id
_entity.type
_entity.pdbx_description
1 polymer ?
#
loop_
_entity_poly.entity_id
_entity_poly.type
_entity_poly.pdbx_seq_one_letter_code
_entity_poly.pdbx_strand_id
1 'polypeptide(L)'
;MEQFVYTGRRRHYLDVQLLPGPAMASSILKMDKQCRPLALLLAALFCSLSLLRACSAAASVTAGAPDGSQLWGYVEVRPKANLFWWYYKSPQRVSAPSAAPWPTVLWLQGGPGASGVGIGNFLEMGPLDVNLSPRNWTWLQKADLIFVDNPVGVGYSYAEDPSVLVKTDWEAAEDATALLAALAREVPALQQGSPLFLVAESYGGKYAATLGVSAARAIRAGRLNLTLGGVALGDSWISPEDFTLSYAPLLLDVSRLDDNAGDAAKQKAATVKEQIAAGQLTAAWTSWTDLLQFIDTKSAGVDTYNFLLDSGMDPVSATASNAHAQAMKYSTYLRNTEAAGDANTIDGIMNGVIKEKLKIIPNNLTWQGLSRPVYNTLVDEIMRPRIDEVDELLSYGVNVTVYNGQLDVICSTIGAEAWVQKLKWDGLKNFTSLPRQPLYCGSSKVTQAFVRTYKNLHFYWILGAGHFVPADQPCVALSMISSITQSPAS
;
A
#
# COMPACT_ATOMS: atom_id res chain seq x y z
N MET A 1 42.43 4.32 44.03
CA MET A 1 42.02 3.55 45.23
C MET A 1 40.51 3.64 45.24
N GLU A 2 39.92 2.68 44.95
CA GLU A 2 39.07 1.58 45.34
C GLU A 2 38.38 0.94 44.15
N GLN A 3 38.68 -0.34 44.01
CA GLN A 3 38.02 -1.25 43.08
C GLN A 3 36.69 -1.68 43.69
N PHE A 4 35.62 -1.63 42.93
CA PHE A 4 34.43 -2.43 43.20
C PHE A 4 34.25 -3.46 42.09
N VAL A 5 34.47 -4.71 42.47
CA VAL A 5 34.22 -5.92 41.69
C VAL A 5 32.72 -6.22 41.77
N TYR A 6 32.01 -6.21 40.64
CA TYR A 6 30.64 -6.74 40.55
C TYR A 6 30.65 -8.08 39.81
N THR A 7 30.41 -9.15 40.55
CA THR A 7 30.18 -10.49 40.04
C THR A 7 28.77 -10.56 39.37
N GLY A 8 28.75 -10.52 38.07
CA GLY A 8 27.50 -10.68 37.28
C GLY A 8 27.16 -12.17 37.09
N ARG A 9 26.04 -12.60 37.63
CA ARG A 9 25.41 -13.86 37.29
C ARG A 9 24.90 -13.78 35.84
N ARG A 10 25.45 -14.57 34.92
CA ARG A 10 24.89 -14.79 33.59
C ARG A 10 23.59 -15.56 33.73
N ARG A 11 22.46 -14.94 33.32
CA ARG A 11 21.20 -15.66 32.98
C ARG A 11 21.37 -16.15 31.56
N HIS A 12 21.39 -17.47 31.38
CA HIS A 12 21.22 -18.09 30.07
C HIS A 12 19.79 -17.87 29.61
N TYR A 13 19.60 -17.04 28.59
CA TYR A 13 18.41 -17.08 27.76
C TYR A 13 18.53 -18.29 26.84
N LEU A 14 17.57 -19.21 26.93
CA LEU A 14 17.39 -20.28 25.96
C LEU A 14 16.75 -19.66 24.71
N ASP A 15 17.55 -19.46 23.66
CA ASP A 15 17.06 -19.20 22.32
C ASP A 15 16.34 -20.46 21.81
N VAL A 16 15.03 -20.48 21.86
CA VAL A 16 14.22 -21.53 21.23
C VAL A 16 14.07 -21.17 19.76
N GLN A 17 15.01 -21.58 18.92
CA GLN A 17 14.83 -21.59 17.47
C GLN A 17 13.76 -22.62 17.10
N LEU A 18 12.66 -22.17 16.49
CA LEU A 18 11.63 -23.01 15.88
C LEU A 18 12.24 -23.78 14.69
N LEU A 19 12.53 -25.05 14.87
CA LEU A 19 12.99 -25.93 13.81
C LEU A 19 11.80 -26.41 12.94
N PRO A 20 11.92 -26.48 11.60
CA PRO A 20 10.88 -27.00 10.71
C PRO A 20 10.65 -28.52 10.94
N GLY A 21 9.42 -28.99 10.72
CA GLY A 21 8.85 -30.27 11.10
C GLY A 21 9.72 -31.56 11.01
N PRO A 22 10.52 -31.82 9.95
CA PRO A 22 11.37 -33.01 9.88
C PRO A 22 12.52 -33.01 10.89
N ALA A 23 13.04 -31.84 11.27
CA ALA A 23 14.13 -31.71 12.25
C ALA A 23 13.64 -31.95 13.69
N MET A 24 12.38 -31.62 13.98
CA MET A 24 11.79 -31.85 15.30
C MET A 24 11.59 -33.36 15.59
N ALA A 25 11.15 -34.12 14.60
CA ALA A 25 11.00 -35.59 14.72
C ALA A 25 12.35 -36.30 14.93
N SER A 26 13.39 -35.84 14.23
CA SER A 26 14.76 -36.38 14.37
C SER A 26 15.39 -36.08 15.75
N SER A 27 15.06 -34.91 16.34
CA SER A 27 15.55 -34.51 17.66
C SER A 27 14.88 -35.29 18.79
N ILE A 28 13.59 -35.60 18.69
CA ILE A 28 12.84 -36.39 19.66
C ILE A 28 13.36 -37.85 19.68
N LEU A 29 13.77 -38.40 18.54
CA LEU A 29 14.33 -39.74 18.43
C LEU A 29 15.70 -39.91 19.11
N LYS A 30 16.43 -38.82 19.34
CA LYS A 30 17.74 -38.79 20.01
C LYS A 30 17.66 -38.55 21.52
N MET A 31 16.46 -38.30 22.08
CA MET A 31 16.26 -38.07 23.50
C MET A 31 16.25 -39.39 24.29
N ASP A 32 16.60 -39.30 25.59
CA ASP A 32 16.56 -40.39 26.50
C ASP A 32 15.18 -41.06 26.58
N LYS A 33 15.13 -42.40 26.66
CA LYS A 33 13.87 -43.18 26.61
C LYS A 33 12.84 -42.75 27.65
N GLN A 34 13.25 -42.18 28.77
CA GLN A 34 12.34 -41.69 29.82
C GLN A 34 11.69 -40.32 29.48
N CYS A 35 12.32 -39.50 28.66
CA CYS A 35 11.79 -38.17 28.28
C CYS A 35 10.98 -38.16 26.97
N ARG A 36 11.02 -39.24 26.18
CA ARG A 36 10.31 -39.36 24.90
C ARG A 36 8.78 -39.18 24.98
N PRO A 37 8.07 -39.79 25.94
CA PRO A 37 6.61 -39.66 26.00
C PRO A 37 6.17 -38.24 26.34
N LEU A 38 6.94 -37.52 27.20
CA LEU A 38 6.63 -36.14 27.53
C LEU A 38 6.90 -35.17 26.37
N ALA A 39 7.99 -35.40 25.64
CA ALA A 39 8.32 -34.59 24.44
C ALA A 39 7.31 -34.78 23.29
N LEU A 40 6.81 -36.04 23.10
CA LEU A 40 5.76 -36.33 22.13
C LEU A 40 4.41 -35.74 22.54
N LEU A 41 4.08 -35.76 23.84
CA LEU A 41 2.87 -35.09 24.35
C LEU A 41 2.92 -33.59 24.20
N LEU A 42 4.07 -32.96 24.49
CA LEU A 42 4.26 -31.50 24.29
C LEU A 42 4.23 -31.14 22.80
N ALA A 43 4.81 -31.92 21.92
CA ALA A 43 4.76 -31.73 20.48
C ALA A 43 3.34 -31.89 19.92
N ALA A 44 2.59 -32.89 20.40
CA ALA A 44 1.19 -33.11 20.04
C ALA A 44 0.29 -31.98 20.59
N LEU A 45 0.55 -31.47 21.81
CA LEU A 45 -0.15 -30.34 22.40
C LEU A 45 0.15 -29.05 21.61
N PHE A 46 1.39 -28.84 21.20
CA PHE A 46 1.80 -27.70 20.39
C PHE A 46 1.21 -27.73 18.98
N CYS A 47 1.16 -28.93 18.35
CA CYS A 47 0.46 -29.14 17.07
C CYS A 47 -1.07 -28.95 17.22
N SER A 48 -1.69 -29.43 18.30
CA SER A 48 -3.13 -29.23 18.52
C SER A 48 -3.49 -27.77 18.84
N LEU A 49 -2.63 -27.04 19.58
CA LEU A 49 -2.80 -25.60 19.83
C LEU A 49 -2.59 -24.76 18.57
N SER A 50 -1.65 -25.14 17.69
CA SER A 50 -1.47 -24.47 16.39
C SER A 50 -2.61 -24.81 15.41
N LEU A 51 -3.15 -26.02 15.42
CA LEU A 51 -4.35 -26.41 14.67
C LEU A 51 -5.62 -25.73 15.19
N LEU A 52 -5.76 -25.53 16.50
CA LEU A 52 -6.87 -24.78 17.10
C LEU A 52 -6.82 -23.27 16.77
N ARG A 53 -5.60 -22.69 16.64
CA ARG A 53 -5.45 -21.32 16.12
C ARG A 53 -5.80 -21.18 14.63
N ALA A 54 -5.61 -22.23 13.84
CA ALA A 54 -5.93 -22.23 12.41
C ALA A 54 -7.44 -22.36 12.10
N CYS A 55 -8.29 -22.71 13.10
CA CYS A 55 -9.73 -22.92 12.93
C CYS A 55 -10.63 -21.83 13.50
N SER A 56 -10.10 -20.78 14.13
CA SER A 56 -10.93 -19.62 14.51
C SER A 56 -11.13 -18.76 13.25
N ALA A 57 -12.30 -18.88 12.61
CA ALA A 57 -12.70 -17.93 11.58
C ALA A 57 -12.72 -16.54 12.21
N ALA A 58 -12.04 -15.57 11.56
CA ALA A 58 -12.06 -14.18 11.98
C ALA A 58 -13.53 -13.74 12.13
N ALA A 59 -13.86 -13.14 13.27
CA ALA A 59 -15.20 -12.60 13.48
C ALA A 59 -15.43 -11.46 12.49
N SER A 60 -16.54 -11.51 11.75
CA SER A 60 -16.89 -10.49 10.76
C SER A 60 -18.27 -9.91 11.04
N VAL A 61 -18.41 -8.60 10.83
CA VAL A 61 -19.68 -7.88 10.80
C VAL A 61 -19.82 -7.28 9.42
N THR A 62 -20.82 -7.74 8.67
CA THR A 62 -21.06 -7.31 7.29
C THR A 62 -22.43 -6.66 7.17
N ALA A 63 -22.49 -5.52 6.49
CA ALA A 63 -23.70 -4.81 6.10
C ALA A 63 -23.62 -4.44 4.61
N GLY A 64 -24.70 -3.89 4.05
CA GLY A 64 -24.69 -3.53 2.63
C GLY A 64 -25.91 -2.73 2.20
N ALA A 65 -25.86 -2.25 0.98
CA ALA A 65 -27.00 -1.63 0.31
C ALA A 65 -28.06 -2.69 -0.01
N PRO A 66 -29.37 -2.35 0.08
CA PRO A 66 -30.46 -3.30 -0.15
C PRO A 66 -30.46 -3.94 -1.57
N ASP A 67 -29.89 -3.23 -2.55
CA ASP A 67 -29.75 -3.68 -3.94
C ASP A 67 -28.52 -4.56 -4.19
N GLY A 68 -27.67 -4.81 -3.16
CA GLY A 68 -26.46 -5.57 -3.28
C GLY A 68 -25.32 -4.89 -4.06
N SER A 69 -25.48 -3.61 -4.38
CA SER A 69 -24.45 -2.82 -5.11
C SER A 69 -23.23 -2.50 -4.25
N GLN A 70 -23.37 -2.52 -2.93
CA GLN A 70 -22.32 -2.22 -1.98
C GLN A 70 -22.39 -3.15 -0.77
N LEU A 71 -21.22 -3.54 -0.27
CA LEU A 71 -21.05 -4.24 1.00
C LEU A 71 -19.96 -3.53 1.80
N TRP A 72 -20.08 -3.51 3.10
CA TRP A 72 -19.06 -2.96 4.00
C TRP A 72 -19.08 -3.70 5.33
N GLY A 73 -17.97 -3.67 6.03
CA GLY A 73 -17.91 -4.39 7.28
C GLY A 73 -16.59 -4.28 8.02
N TYR A 74 -16.57 -4.97 9.14
CA TYR A 74 -15.37 -5.18 9.94
C TYR A 74 -14.96 -6.64 9.94
N VAL A 75 -13.65 -6.87 9.97
CA VAL A 75 -13.06 -8.17 10.26
C VAL A 75 -12.13 -8.00 11.46
N GLU A 76 -12.39 -8.73 12.55
CA GLU A 76 -11.43 -8.85 13.65
C GLU A 76 -10.29 -9.77 13.21
N VAL A 77 -9.21 -9.17 12.69
CA VAL A 77 -8.06 -9.89 12.12
C VAL A 77 -7.14 -10.50 13.19
N ARG A 78 -7.15 -9.92 14.37
CA ARG A 78 -6.53 -10.39 15.63
C ARG A 78 -7.40 -9.93 16.80
N PRO A 79 -7.30 -10.52 18.01
CA PRO A 79 -8.04 -10.03 19.17
C PRO A 79 -7.85 -8.52 19.35
N LYS A 80 -8.95 -7.78 19.43
CA LYS A 80 -9.01 -6.30 19.59
C LYS A 80 -8.53 -5.50 18.38
N ALA A 81 -8.29 -6.11 17.23
CA ALA A 81 -7.78 -5.48 16.02
C ALA A 81 -8.78 -5.66 14.88
N ASN A 82 -9.43 -4.58 14.48
CA ASN A 82 -10.56 -4.58 13.56
C ASN A 82 -10.20 -3.79 12.28
N LEU A 83 -10.20 -4.45 11.12
CA LEU A 83 -10.05 -3.84 9.81
C LEU A 83 -11.40 -3.55 9.18
N PHE A 84 -11.58 -2.31 8.73
CA PHE A 84 -12.76 -1.87 7.98
C PHE A 84 -12.52 -1.97 6.48
N TRP A 85 -13.54 -2.45 5.73
CA TRP A 85 -13.53 -2.57 4.29
C TRP A 85 -14.86 -2.12 3.69
N TRP A 86 -14.82 -1.63 2.43
CA TRP A 86 -15.99 -1.20 1.66
C TRP A 86 -15.88 -1.66 0.22
N TYR A 87 -16.81 -2.50 -0.20
CA TYR A 87 -16.90 -3.06 -1.55
C TYR A 87 -17.98 -2.34 -2.38
N TYR A 88 -17.66 -2.09 -3.63
CA TYR A 88 -18.56 -1.59 -4.66
C TYR A 88 -18.62 -2.57 -5.83
N LYS A 89 -19.84 -3.01 -6.17
CA LYS A 89 -20.09 -3.85 -7.34
C LYS A 89 -20.23 -2.97 -8.57
N SER A 90 -19.48 -3.28 -9.64
CA SER A 90 -19.58 -2.57 -10.90
C SER A 90 -20.97 -2.74 -11.54
N PRO A 91 -21.62 -1.65 -11.97
CA PRO A 91 -22.85 -1.72 -12.76
C PRO A 91 -22.59 -2.15 -14.22
N GLN A 92 -21.33 -2.16 -14.65
CA GLN A 92 -20.93 -2.48 -16.04
C GLN A 92 -20.41 -3.91 -16.20
N ARG A 93 -20.69 -4.79 -15.25
CA ARG A 93 -20.29 -6.20 -15.32
C ARG A 93 -20.84 -6.86 -16.59
N VAL A 94 -19.93 -7.48 -17.36
CA VAL A 94 -20.29 -8.30 -18.51
C VAL A 94 -20.53 -9.73 -18.06
N SER A 95 -21.72 -10.26 -18.26
CA SER A 95 -22.17 -11.60 -17.84
C SER A 95 -22.23 -12.59 -18.99
N ALA A 96 -21.35 -12.49 -20.00
CA ALA A 96 -21.32 -13.46 -21.08
C ALA A 96 -20.66 -14.78 -20.63
N PRO A 97 -21.23 -15.97 -21.01
CA PRO A 97 -20.65 -17.26 -20.60
C PRO A 97 -19.21 -17.51 -21.07
N SER A 98 -18.75 -16.76 -22.08
CA SER A 98 -17.39 -16.82 -22.64
C SER A 98 -16.49 -15.66 -22.18
N ALA A 99 -16.98 -14.74 -21.36
CA ALA A 99 -16.19 -13.63 -20.87
C ALA A 99 -15.22 -14.10 -19.77
N ALA A 100 -14.04 -13.49 -19.74
CA ALA A 100 -13.14 -13.63 -18.59
C ALA A 100 -13.86 -13.23 -17.30
N PRO A 101 -13.51 -13.82 -16.13
CA PRO A 101 -14.11 -13.42 -14.87
C PRO A 101 -13.92 -11.92 -14.63
N TRP A 102 -14.99 -11.26 -14.16
CA TRP A 102 -14.93 -9.83 -13.85
C TRP A 102 -13.92 -9.55 -12.74
N PRO A 103 -12.96 -8.64 -12.93
CA PRO A 103 -11.91 -8.41 -11.93
C PRO A 103 -12.40 -7.63 -10.72
N THR A 104 -11.71 -7.80 -9.60
CA THR A 104 -11.88 -7.02 -8.38
C THR A 104 -10.56 -6.35 -8.05
N VAL A 105 -10.58 -5.05 -7.76
CA VAL A 105 -9.44 -4.25 -7.31
C VAL A 105 -9.59 -3.98 -5.83
N LEU A 106 -8.56 -4.28 -5.04
CA LEU A 106 -8.43 -3.85 -3.65
C LEU A 106 -7.38 -2.74 -3.59
N TRP A 107 -7.80 -1.57 -3.10
CA TRP A 107 -6.96 -0.39 -2.97
C TRP A 107 -6.31 -0.26 -1.60
N LEU A 108 -5.02 0.02 -1.58
CA LEU A 108 -4.21 0.26 -0.39
C LEU A 108 -3.56 1.64 -0.47
N GLN A 109 -3.99 2.54 0.41
CA GLN A 109 -3.46 3.90 0.53
C GLN A 109 -2.13 3.94 1.27
N GLY A 110 -1.37 5.01 1.02
CA GLY A 110 -0.05 5.23 1.61
C GLY A 110 -0.02 5.85 3.00
N GLY A 111 0.84 6.78 3.17
CA GLY A 111 1.14 7.52 4.41
C GLY A 111 2.51 7.17 4.99
N PRO A 112 2.71 6.14 5.85
CA PRO A 112 1.75 5.14 6.32
C PRO A 112 0.63 5.73 7.18
N GLY A 113 -0.52 5.05 7.19
CA GLY A 113 -1.65 5.44 8.02
C GLY A 113 -2.70 6.31 7.36
N ALA A 114 -2.66 6.52 6.04
CA ALA A 114 -3.70 7.22 5.30
C ALA A 114 -4.87 6.28 4.93
N SER A 115 -6.09 6.82 4.96
CA SER A 115 -7.33 6.06 4.75
C SER A 115 -7.58 5.73 3.28
N GLY A 116 -7.64 4.45 2.94
CA GLY A 116 -8.08 4.02 1.62
C GLY A 116 -9.57 4.25 1.39
N VAL A 117 -10.39 4.04 2.42
CA VAL A 117 -11.84 4.20 2.38
C VAL A 117 -12.28 5.65 2.17
N GLY A 118 -11.54 6.59 2.74
CA GLY A 118 -11.84 8.01 2.53
C GLY A 118 -11.09 8.58 1.33
N ILE A 119 -9.76 8.52 1.34
CA ILE A 119 -8.90 9.21 0.37
C ILE A 119 -8.99 8.53 -1.00
N GLY A 120 -8.54 7.29 -1.15
CA GLY A 120 -8.58 6.57 -2.42
C GLY A 120 -9.97 6.52 -3.05
N ASN A 121 -11.01 6.33 -2.21
CA ASN A 121 -12.39 6.28 -2.67
C ASN A 121 -12.90 7.66 -3.14
N PHE A 122 -12.89 8.67 -2.28
CA PHE A 122 -13.56 9.94 -2.58
C PHE A 122 -12.66 10.98 -3.27
N LEU A 123 -11.34 10.91 -3.14
CA LEU A 123 -10.43 11.87 -3.77
C LEU A 123 -9.82 11.36 -5.08
N GLU A 124 -9.76 10.03 -5.30
CA GLU A 124 -9.03 9.50 -6.46
C GLU A 124 -9.92 8.74 -7.47
N MET A 125 -10.34 7.50 -7.20
CA MET A 125 -10.91 6.67 -8.27
C MET A 125 -12.24 6.00 -7.93
N GLY A 126 -12.79 6.21 -6.75
CA GLY A 126 -14.08 5.64 -6.36
C GLY A 126 -15.26 6.21 -7.16
N PRO A 127 -16.49 5.71 -6.93
CA PRO A 127 -17.65 6.10 -7.70
C PRO A 127 -18.13 7.53 -7.49
N LEU A 128 -17.84 8.13 -6.34
CA LEU A 128 -18.24 9.50 -5.98
C LEU A 128 -17.02 10.34 -5.65
N ASP A 129 -17.13 11.65 -5.87
CA ASP A 129 -16.17 12.63 -5.41
C ASP A 129 -16.49 13.16 -3.99
N VAL A 130 -15.72 14.11 -3.48
CA VAL A 130 -15.90 14.72 -2.15
C VAL A 130 -17.22 15.52 -2.02
N ASN A 131 -17.87 15.88 -3.12
CA ASN A 131 -19.18 16.50 -3.12
C ASN A 131 -20.30 15.45 -3.24
N LEU A 132 -19.97 14.16 -3.14
CA LEU A 132 -20.85 13.01 -3.36
C LEU A 132 -21.48 12.98 -4.75
N SER A 133 -20.84 13.63 -5.73
CA SER A 133 -21.23 13.63 -7.13
C SER A 133 -20.60 12.44 -7.87
N PRO A 134 -21.29 11.85 -8.86
CA PRO A 134 -20.75 10.75 -9.65
C PRO A 134 -19.45 11.13 -10.36
N ARG A 135 -18.44 10.28 -10.26
CA ARG A 135 -17.15 10.44 -10.91
C ARG A 135 -17.16 9.87 -12.32
N ASN A 136 -16.81 10.69 -13.33
CA ASN A 136 -16.82 10.28 -14.74
C ASN A 136 -15.79 9.19 -15.08
N TRP A 137 -14.64 9.18 -14.38
CA TRP A 137 -13.52 8.28 -14.64
C TRP A 137 -13.29 7.29 -13.50
N THR A 138 -14.37 6.90 -12.83
CA THR A 138 -14.26 5.89 -11.76
C THR A 138 -13.78 4.55 -12.30
N TRP A 139 -12.87 3.91 -11.57
CA TRP A 139 -12.40 2.55 -11.89
C TRP A 139 -13.49 1.49 -11.78
N LEU A 140 -14.62 1.82 -11.15
CA LEU A 140 -15.80 0.96 -11.09
C LEU A 140 -16.35 0.60 -12.50
N GLN A 141 -15.96 1.35 -13.53
CA GLN A 141 -16.27 1.03 -14.93
C GLN A 141 -15.54 -0.22 -15.43
N LYS A 142 -14.40 -0.60 -14.83
CA LYS A 142 -13.53 -1.66 -15.32
C LYS A 142 -13.38 -2.83 -14.35
N ALA A 143 -13.67 -2.62 -13.06
CA ALA A 143 -13.53 -3.62 -12.01
C ALA A 143 -14.56 -3.37 -10.90
N ASP A 144 -14.81 -4.38 -10.06
CA ASP A 144 -15.34 -4.13 -8.73
C ASP A 144 -14.25 -3.50 -7.86
N LEU A 145 -14.64 -2.69 -6.88
CA LEU A 145 -13.67 -2.00 -6.03
C LEU A 145 -13.83 -2.40 -4.57
N ILE A 146 -12.73 -2.64 -3.90
CA ILE A 146 -12.67 -2.78 -2.44
C ILE A 146 -11.69 -1.73 -1.91
N PHE A 147 -12.16 -0.89 -1.02
CA PHE A 147 -11.33 0.04 -0.26
C PHE A 147 -11.15 -0.48 1.15
N VAL A 148 -9.94 -0.42 1.67
CA VAL A 148 -9.59 -0.88 3.02
C VAL A 148 -8.88 0.25 3.77
N ASP A 149 -9.29 0.47 5.00
CA ASP A 149 -8.51 1.30 5.93
C ASP A 149 -7.42 0.44 6.56
N ASN A 150 -6.24 0.43 5.93
CA ASN A 150 -5.10 -0.42 6.30
C ASN A 150 -3.90 0.42 6.77
N PRO A 151 -3.24 0.01 7.87
CA PRO A 151 -3.54 -1.10 8.79
C PRO A 151 -4.58 -0.74 9.88
N VAL A 152 -4.73 -1.63 10.85
CA VAL A 152 -5.59 -1.39 12.03
C VAL A 152 -5.24 -0.07 12.71
N GLY A 153 -6.25 0.75 13.01
CA GLY A 153 -6.09 2.11 13.57
C GLY A 153 -6.11 3.23 12.54
N VAL A 154 -6.33 2.92 11.27
CA VAL A 154 -6.49 3.90 10.16
C VAL A 154 -7.97 4.12 9.88
N GLY A 155 -8.38 5.36 9.65
CA GLY A 155 -9.73 5.71 9.20
C GLY A 155 -10.82 5.13 10.12
N TYR A 156 -11.64 4.23 9.57
CA TYR A 156 -12.65 3.50 10.36
C TYR A 156 -12.13 2.19 10.95
N SER A 157 -10.96 1.70 10.55
CA SER A 157 -10.31 0.56 11.23
C SER A 157 -9.85 0.97 12.63
N TYR A 158 -10.06 0.11 13.62
CA TYR A 158 -9.74 0.48 15.00
C TYR A 158 -9.09 -0.64 15.79
N ALA A 159 -8.28 -0.22 16.75
CA ALA A 159 -7.70 -1.03 17.80
C ALA A 159 -8.46 -0.72 19.11
N GLU A 160 -8.93 -1.75 19.82
CA GLU A 160 -9.52 -1.55 21.16
C GLU A 160 -8.45 -1.21 22.21
N ASP A 161 -7.18 -1.53 21.89
CA ASP A 161 -6.01 -1.27 22.72
C ASP A 161 -4.85 -0.84 21.79
N PRO A 162 -4.21 0.34 22.03
CA PRO A 162 -3.10 0.81 21.24
C PRO A 162 -1.92 -0.17 21.11
N SER A 163 -1.76 -1.11 22.07
CA SER A 163 -0.70 -2.11 22.03
C SER A 163 -0.82 -3.11 20.88
N VAL A 164 -2.01 -3.21 20.25
CA VAL A 164 -2.24 -4.12 19.11
C VAL A 164 -2.02 -3.44 17.75
N LEU A 165 -1.61 -2.16 17.72
CA LEU A 165 -1.18 -1.53 16.48
C LEU A 165 0.06 -2.25 15.93
N VAL A 166 0.07 -2.45 14.61
CA VAL A 166 1.20 -3.08 13.93
C VAL A 166 2.46 -2.22 13.98
N LYS A 167 3.62 -2.87 14.00
CA LYS A 167 4.94 -2.22 14.04
C LYS A 167 5.78 -2.51 12.81
N THR A 168 5.32 -3.42 11.97
CA THR A 168 6.01 -3.82 10.74
C THR A 168 5.02 -3.97 9.59
N ASP A 169 5.52 -3.81 8.35
CA ASP A 169 4.72 -4.07 7.14
C ASP A 169 4.25 -5.53 7.08
N TRP A 170 5.05 -6.46 7.63
CA TRP A 170 4.70 -7.89 7.65
C TRP A 170 3.57 -8.20 8.64
N GLU A 171 3.53 -7.55 9.81
CA GLU A 171 2.37 -7.65 10.71
C GLU A 171 1.10 -7.10 10.03
N ALA A 172 1.20 -5.98 9.31
CA ALA A 172 0.11 -5.44 8.52
C ALA A 172 -0.32 -6.43 7.40
N ALA A 173 0.63 -7.10 6.75
CA ALA A 173 0.35 -8.09 5.71
C ALA A 173 -0.33 -9.36 6.27
N GLU A 174 0.02 -9.79 7.48
CA GLU A 174 -0.67 -10.90 8.16
C GLU A 174 -2.11 -10.55 8.48
N ASP A 175 -2.37 -9.36 9.04
CA ASP A 175 -3.72 -8.84 9.29
C ASP A 175 -4.53 -8.74 8.00
N ALA A 176 -3.95 -8.15 6.96
CA ALA A 176 -4.61 -8.02 5.66
C ALA A 176 -4.84 -9.38 4.98
N THR A 177 -3.98 -10.39 5.20
CA THR A 177 -4.21 -11.76 4.71
C THR A 177 -5.40 -12.41 5.42
N ALA A 178 -5.58 -12.16 6.72
CA ALA A 178 -6.78 -12.59 7.44
C ALA A 178 -8.04 -11.89 6.93
N LEU A 179 -7.95 -10.59 6.61
CA LEU A 179 -9.02 -9.87 5.92
C LEU A 179 -9.34 -10.51 4.57
N LEU A 180 -8.34 -10.81 3.71
CA LEU A 180 -8.58 -11.47 2.42
C LEU A 180 -9.29 -12.80 2.57
N ALA A 181 -8.97 -13.59 3.60
CA ALA A 181 -9.64 -14.84 3.88
C ALA A 181 -11.12 -14.64 4.28
N ALA A 182 -11.46 -13.53 4.94
CA ALA A 182 -12.85 -13.16 5.22
C ALA A 182 -13.55 -12.66 3.94
N LEU A 183 -12.94 -11.76 3.19
CA LEU A 183 -13.49 -11.23 1.93
C LEU A 183 -13.78 -12.34 0.90
N ALA A 184 -12.93 -13.36 0.82
CA ALA A 184 -13.17 -14.54 -0.02
C ALA A 184 -14.46 -15.30 0.33
N ARG A 185 -14.99 -15.13 1.55
CA ARG A 185 -16.27 -15.72 2.00
C ARG A 185 -17.44 -14.75 1.96
N GLU A 186 -17.17 -13.44 2.11
CA GLU A 186 -18.21 -12.41 2.25
C GLU A 186 -18.57 -11.76 0.91
N VAL A 187 -17.60 -11.59 0.00
CA VAL A 187 -17.78 -10.87 -1.27
C VAL A 187 -18.18 -11.87 -2.37
N PRO A 188 -19.42 -11.80 -2.91
CA PRO A 188 -19.90 -12.77 -3.89
C PRO A 188 -19.03 -12.89 -5.16
N ALA A 189 -18.41 -11.78 -5.58
CA ALA A 189 -17.50 -11.78 -6.72
C ALA A 189 -16.28 -12.69 -6.49
N LEU A 190 -15.65 -12.59 -5.32
CA LEU A 190 -14.48 -13.38 -4.96
C LEU A 190 -14.84 -14.85 -4.76
N GLN A 191 -16.03 -15.15 -4.19
CA GLN A 191 -16.56 -16.52 -4.10
C GLN A 191 -16.72 -17.19 -5.48
N GLN A 192 -17.07 -16.38 -6.50
CA GLN A 192 -17.26 -16.81 -7.88
C GLN A 192 -15.95 -16.86 -8.69
N GLY A 193 -14.80 -16.68 -8.05
CA GLY A 193 -13.49 -16.78 -8.70
C GLY A 193 -13.03 -15.50 -9.42
N SER A 194 -13.61 -14.33 -9.08
CA SER A 194 -13.09 -13.03 -9.54
C SER A 194 -11.61 -12.90 -9.18
N PRO A 195 -10.70 -12.63 -10.14
CA PRO A 195 -9.32 -12.36 -9.83
C PRO A 195 -9.19 -11.05 -9.04
N LEU A 196 -8.49 -11.11 -7.92
CA LEU A 196 -8.20 -9.96 -7.07
C LEU A 196 -6.89 -9.32 -7.48
N PHE A 197 -6.91 -8.02 -7.71
CA PHE A 197 -5.72 -7.20 -7.96
C PHE A 197 -5.49 -6.30 -6.75
N LEU A 198 -4.29 -6.39 -6.16
CA LEU A 198 -3.85 -5.48 -5.11
C LEU A 198 -3.26 -4.25 -5.79
N VAL A 199 -3.91 -3.12 -5.66
CA VAL A 199 -3.45 -1.86 -6.26
C VAL A 199 -3.21 -0.85 -5.15
N ALA A 200 -2.10 -0.15 -5.24
CA ALA A 200 -1.65 0.68 -4.14
C ALA A 200 -0.96 1.96 -4.62
N GLU A 201 -0.86 2.91 -3.71
CA GLU A 201 -0.16 4.18 -3.94
C GLU A 201 0.77 4.51 -2.78
N SER A 202 1.93 5.11 -3.09
CA SER A 202 2.86 5.63 -2.09
C SER A 202 3.37 4.53 -1.16
N TYR A 203 3.34 4.75 0.15
CA TYR A 203 3.64 3.72 1.16
C TYR A 203 2.73 2.48 1.04
N GLY A 204 1.52 2.65 0.49
CA GLY A 204 0.62 1.52 0.18
C GLY A 204 1.25 0.46 -0.71
N GLY A 205 2.23 0.82 -1.55
CA GLY A 205 3.01 -0.12 -2.35
C GLY A 205 3.80 -1.12 -1.51
N LYS A 206 4.33 -0.70 -0.36
CA LYS A 206 4.99 -1.61 0.58
C LYS A 206 3.98 -2.61 1.18
N TYR A 207 2.78 -2.13 1.53
CA TYR A 207 1.68 -3.00 1.95
C TYR A 207 1.29 -3.97 0.84
N ALA A 208 1.16 -3.50 -0.41
CA ALA A 208 0.78 -4.36 -1.53
C ALA A 208 1.84 -5.40 -1.85
N ALA A 209 3.13 -5.07 -1.77
CA ALA A 209 4.22 -6.00 -1.98
C ALA A 209 4.25 -7.10 -0.90
N THR A 210 4.21 -6.72 0.38
CA THR A 210 4.22 -7.68 1.51
C THR A 210 2.94 -8.50 1.57
N LEU A 211 1.76 -7.89 1.40
CA LEU A 211 0.47 -8.59 1.33
C LEU A 211 0.41 -9.53 0.12
N GLY A 212 0.90 -9.10 -1.03
CA GLY A 212 0.96 -9.92 -2.24
C GLY A 212 1.76 -11.18 -2.03
N VAL A 213 2.95 -11.09 -1.41
CA VAL A 213 3.77 -12.25 -1.04
C VAL A 213 3.06 -13.11 0.00
N SER A 214 2.50 -12.52 1.07
CA SER A 214 1.77 -13.26 2.11
C SER A 214 0.58 -14.02 1.53
N ALA A 215 -0.23 -13.37 0.68
CA ALA A 215 -1.37 -13.98 0.00
C ALA A 215 -0.93 -15.09 -0.96
N ALA A 216 0.09 -14.87 -1.79
CA ALA A 216 0.60 -15.88 -2.72
C ALA A 216 1.12 -17.11 -1.98
N ARG A 217 1.83 -16.93 -0.87
CA ARG A 217 2.28 -18.05 0.00
C ARG A 217 1.09 -18.77 0.62
N ALA A 218 0.06 -18.06 1.08
CA ALA A 218 -1.15 -18.65 1.66
C ALA A 218 -1.98 -19.43 0.63
N ILE A 219 -2.12 -18.91 -0.61
CA ILE A 219 -2.79 -19.58 -1.73
C ILE A 219 -2.04 -20.87 -2.09
N ARG A 220 -0.72 -20.80 -2.27
CA ARG A 220 0.12 -21.98 -2.58
C ARG A 220 0.07 -23.05 -1.50
N ALA A 221 -0.09 -22.64 -0.25
CA ALA A 221 -0.24 -23.56 0.89
C ALA A 221 -1.67 -24.09 1.08
N GLY A 222 -2.63 -23.72 0.21
CA GLY A 222 -4.04 -24.09 0.31
C GLY A 222 -4.79 -23.48 1.51
N ARG A 223 -4.23 -22.43 2.12
CA ARG A 223 -4.83 -21.74 3.27
C ARG A 223 -5.72 -20.56 2.89
N LEU A 224 -5.57 -20.05 1.69
CA LEU A 224 -6.38 -18.96 1.12
C LEU A 224 -6.94 -19.41 -0.23
N ASN A 225 -8.26 -19.51 -0.32
CA ASN A 225 -8.96 -19.84 -1.58
C ASN A 225 -9.33 -18.55 -2.31
N LEU A 226 -8.41 -18.03 -3.11
CA LEU A 226 -8.53 -16.78 -3.84
C LEU A 226 -7.63 -16.80 -5.07
N THR A 227 -8.04 -16.17 -6.16
CA THR A 227 -7.20 -15.95 -7.34
C THR A 227 -6.53 -14.58 -7.23
N LEU A 228 -5.21 -14.55 -7.04
CA LEU A 228 -4.42 -13.32 -7.08
C LEU A 228 -4.12 -12.99 -8.56
N GLY A 229 -4.78 -11.96 -9.10
CA GLY A 229 -4.64 -11.52 -10.49
C GLY A 229 -3.34 -10.74 -10.74
N GLY A 230 -2.91 -9.95 -9.77
CA GLY A 230 -1.68 -9.17 -9.85
C GLY A 230 -1.52 -8.17 -8.71
N VAL A 231 -0.37 -7.47 -8.71
CA VAL A 231 -0.03 -6.38 -7.80
C VAL A 231 0.36 -5.16 -8.62
N ALA A 232 -0.24 -4.00 -8.35
CA ALA A 232 0.10 -2.74 -9.01
C ALA A 232 0.58 -1.70 -7.99
N LEU A 233 1.75 -1.15 -8.26
CA LEU A 233 2.55 -0.29 -7.39
C LEU A 233 2.60 1.11 -8.00
N GLY A 234 1.68 2.00 -7.61
CA GLY A 234 1.58 3.37 -8.09
C GLY A 234 2.37 4.33 -7.22
N ASP A 235 3.26 5.09 -7.83
CA ASP A 235 4.06 6.09 -7.10
C ASP A 235 4.53 5.56 -5.74
N SER A 236 5.00 4.29 -5.75
CA SER A 236 5.10 3.46 -4.54
C SER A 236 6.47 3.54 -3.89
N TRP A 237 6.48 3.72 -2.58
CA TRP A 237 7.66 3.89 -1.73
C TRP A 237 8.43 2.57 -1.50
N ILE A 238 8.82 1.88 -2.59
CA ILE A 238 9.48 0.55 -2.55
C ILE A 238 10.95 0.63 -2.13
N SER A 239 11.67 1.66 -2.61
CA SER A 239 13.08 1.85 -2.28
C SER A 239 13.36 3.27 -1.80
N PRO A 240 13.32 3.51 -0.49
CA PRO A 240 13.61 4.83 0.09
C PRO A 240 14.97 5.41 -0.34
N GLU A 241 15.99 4.56 -0.48
CA GLU A 241 17.32 4.96 -0.96
C GLU A 241 17.25 5.59 -2.35
N ASP A 242 16.63 4.89 -3.31
CA ASP A 242 16.60 5.32 -4.72
C ASP A 242 15.78 6.59 -4.92
N PHE A 243 14.68 6.72 -4.19
CA PHE A 243 13.90 7.95 -4.23
C PHE A 243 14.66 9.12 -3.61
N THR A 244 15.24 8.95 -2.43
CA THR A 244 16.03 9.99 -1.77
C THR A 244 17.17 10.50 -2.65
N LEU A 245 17.88 9.60 -3.33
CA LEU A 245 18.97 9.95 -4.24
C LEU A 245 18.49 10.67 -5.52
N SER A 246 17.23 10.51 -5.90
CA SER A 246 16.66 11.11 -7.12
C SER A 246 16.18 12.55 -6.95
N TYR A 247 15.97 13.03 -5.71
CA TYR A 247 15.38 14.36 -5.49
C TYR A 247 16.24 15.50 -6.06
N ALA A 248 17.53 15.52 -5.75
CA ALA A 248 18.40 16.59 -6.20
C ALA A 248 18.57 16.60 -7.72
N PRO A 249 18.88 15.48 -8.42
CA PRO A 249 18.93 15.45 -9.87
C PRO A 249 17.64 15.95 -10.53
N LEU A 250 16.47 15.42 -10.08
CA LEU A 250 15.18 15.82 -10.63
C LEU A 250 14.95 17.32 -10.48
N LEU A 251 15.12 17.85 -9.26
CA LEU A 251 14.83 19.25 -8.96
C LEU A 251 15.79 20.24 -9.60
N LEU A 252 17.06 19.83 -9.87
CA LEU A 252 18.00 20.59 -10.71
C LEU A 252 17.52 20.62 -12.16
N ASP A 253 17.17 19.48 -12.74
CA ASP A 253 16.75 19.37 -14.14
C ASP A 253 15.47 20.16 -14.44
N VAL A 254 14.57 20.27 -13.47
CA VAL A 254 13.33 21.07 -13.60
C VAL A 254 13.46 22.48 -13.03
N SER A 255 14.67 22.93 -12.71
CA SER A 255 14.99 24.30 -12.24
C SER A 255 14.30 24.70 -10.92
N ARG A 256 13.99 23.73 -10.07
CA ARG A 256 13.45 23.96 -8.73
C ARG A 256 14.54 24.13 -7.65
N LEU A 257 15.78 23.70 -7.93
CA LEU A 257 16.97 23.98 -7.12
C LEU A 257 18.06 24.58 -7.99
N ASP A 258 18.89 25.44 -7.39
CA ASP A 258 20.15 25.87 -7.97
C ASP A 258 21.27 24.86 -7.69
N ASP A 259 22.43 25.03 -8.33
CA ASP A 259 23.59 24.12 -8.23
C ASP A 259 24.05 23.94 -6.78
N ASN A 260 24.12 25.05 -5.99
CA ASN A 260 24.59 25.00 -4.60
C ASN A 260 23.62 24.21 -3.70
N ALA A 261 22.31 24.46 -3.87
CA ALA A 261 21.29 23.72 -3.12
C ALA A 261 21.21 22.26 -3.57
N GLY A 262 21.35 22.00 -4.86
CA GLY A 262 21.41 20.65 -5.42
C GLY A 262 22.57 19.83 -4.88
N ASP A 263 23.78 20.40 -4.80
CA ASP A 263 24.95 19.70 -4.26
C ASP A 263 24.81 19.45 -2.74
N ALA A 264 24.28 20.39 -2.00
CA ALA A 264 23.98 20.17 -0.59
C ALA A 264 22.90 19.09 -0.37
N ALA A 265 21.85 19.06 -1.21
CA ALA A 265 20.83 18.02 -1.18
C ALA A 265 21.40 16.63 -1.50
N LYS A 266 22.31 16.50 -2.49
CA LYS A 266 23.02 15.24 -2.81
C LYS A 266 23.81 14.72 -1.61
N GLN A 267 24.52 15.61 -0.89
CA GLN A 267 25.29 15.22 0.31
C GLN A 267 24.37 14.70 1.42
N LYS A 268 23.23 15.38 1.66
CA LYS A 268 22.22 14.93 2.64
C LYS A 268 21.62 13.58 2.22
N ALA A 269 21.30 13.38 0.95
CA ALA A 269 20.80 12.12 0.41
C ALA A 269 21.83 10.97 0.57
N ALA A 270 23.11 11.24 0.39
CA ALA A 270 24.18 10.27 0.63
C ALA A 270 24.22 9.81 2.09
N THR A 271 24.03 10.73 3.05
CA THR A 271 23.91 10.38 4.48
C THR A 271 22.74 9.43 4.75
N VAL A 272 21.57 9.69 4.15
CA VAL A 272 20.40 8.81 4.28
C VAL A 272 20.73 7.40 3.73
N LYS A 273 21.35 7.33 2.55
CA LYS A 273 21.79 6.05 1.96
C LYS A 273 22.73 5.27 2.89
N GLU A 274 23.75 5.93 3.45
CA GLU A 274 24.72 5.31 4.37
C GLU A 274 24.01 4.76 5.62
N GLN A 275 23.06 5.52 6.18
CA GLN A 275 22.28 5.10 7.34
C GLN A 275 21.37 3.91 7.04
N ILE A 276 20.72 3.89 5.86
CA ILE A 276 19.92 2.73 5.40
C ILE A 276 20.83 1.50 5.29
N ALA A 277 21.97 1.62 4.63
CA ALA A 277 22.94 0.53 4.45
C ALA A 277 23.48 0.00 5.78
N ALA A 278 23.61 0.87 6.80
CA ALA A 278 23.99 0.51 8.17
C ALA A 278 22.85 -0.07 9.02
N GLY A 279 21.60 -0.16 8.48
CA GLY A 279 20.42 -0.58 9.22
C GLY A 279 19.93 0.43 10.27
N GLN A 280 20.39 1.67 10.22
CA GLN A 280 20.03 2.76 11.14
C GLN A 280 18.76 3.47 10.65
N LEU A 281 17.64 2.75 10.58
CA LEU A 281 16.44 3.19 9.86
C LEU A 281 15.79 4.44 10.49
N THR A 282 15.72 4.55 11.81
CA THR A 282 15.22 5.74 12.50
C THR A 282 16.08 6.98 12.21
N ALA A 283 17.42 6.82 12.21
CA ALA A 283 18.34 7.92 11.85
C ALA A 283 18.17 8.31 10.37
N ALA A 284 18.03 7.32 9.48
CA ALA A 284 17.76 7.55 8.07
C ALA A 284 16.45 8.32 7.85
N TRP A 285 15.38 7.99 8.59
CA TRP A 285 14.12 8.72 8.56
C TRP A 285 14.30 10.18 9.02
N THR A 286 15.03 10.42 10.10
CA THR A 286 15.33 11.78 10.58
C THR A 286 16.10 12.56 9.51
N SER A 287 17.16 11.99 8.94
CA SER A 287 17.96 12.65 7.91
C SER A 287 17.18 12.88 6.61
N TRP A 288 16.24 11.98 6.26
CA TRP A 288 15.33 12.15 5.14
C TRP A 288 14.33 13.28 5.38
N THR A 289 13.74 13.39 6.56
CA THR A 289 12.85 14.51 6.90
C THR A 289 13.59 15.85 6.90
N ASP A 290 14.85 15.90 7.38
CA ASP A 290 15.71 17.07 7.30
C ASP A 290 16.05 17.44 5.85
N LEU A 291 16.22 16.45 4.96
CA LEU A 291 16.43 16.69 3.53
C LEU A 291 15.18 17.28 2.90
N LEU A 292 13.99 16.76 3.18
CA LEU A 292 12.74 17.32 2.65
C LEU A 292 12.52 18.76 3.13
N GLN A 293 12.77 19.06 4.40
CA GLN A 293 12.70 20.42 4.94
C GLN A 293 13.72 21.35 4.27
N PHE A 294 14.92 20.85 3.99
CA PHE A 294 15.95 21.60 3.26
C PHE A 294 15.50 21.90 1.83
N ILE A 295 14.95 20.91 1.11
CA ILE A 295 14.41 21.09 -0.25
C ILE A 295 13.28 22.10 -0.24
N ASP A 296 12.31 21.98 0.66
CA ASP A 296 11.20 22.93 0.80
C ASP A 296 11.72 24.38 0.95
N THR A 297 12.67 24.59 1.86
CA THR A 297 13.28 25.89 2.09
C THR A 297 14.03 26.44 0.88
N LYS A 298 14.81 25.60 0.17
CA LYS A 298 15.67 26.02 -0.94
C LYS A 298 14.94 26.17 -2.27
N SER A 299 13.84 25.48 -2.45
CA SER A 299 12.97 25.57 -3.63
C SER A 299 11.87 26.63 -3.51
N ALA A 300 11.80 27.33 -2.36
CA ALA A 300 10.70 28.23 -2.00
C ALA A 300 9.34 27.49 -1.96
N GLY A 301 9.31 26.26 -1.44
CA GLY A 301 8.09 25.51 -1.19
C GLY A 301 7.61 24.65 -2.34
N VAL A 302 8.51 24.01 -3.11
CA VAL A 302 8.08 23.04 -4.13
C VAL A 302 7.18 21.96 -3.52
N ASP A 303 6.07 21.66 -4.18
CA ASP A 303 5.23 20.55 -3.77
C ASP A 303 5.90 19.21 -4.14
N THR A 304 6.22 18.40 -3.13
CA THR A 304 6.88 17.11 -3.34
C THR A 304 6.00 16.06 -4.02
N TYR A 305 4.70 16.29 -4.10
CA TYR A 305 3.75 15.43 -4.82
C TYR A 305 3.57 15.86 -6.29
N ASN A 306 3.95 17.11 -6.64
CA ASN A 306 3.90 17.61 -8.02
C ASN A 306 4.81 18.84 -8.15
N PHE A 307 5.97 18.67 -8.77
CA PHE A 307 6.98 19.75 -8.86
C PHE A 307 6.55 20.99 -9.66
N LEU A 308 5.43 20.95 -10.37
CA LEU A 308 4.86 22.15 -11.00
C LEU A 308 4.15 23.09 -10.01
N LEU A 309 3.86 22.58 -8.81
CA LEU A 309 3.12 23.29 -7.77
C LEU A 309 4.04 23.73 -6.64
N ASP A 310 3.54 24.70 -5.86
CA ASP A 310 4.14 25.14 -4.60
C ASP A 310 3.24 24.77 -3.43
N SER A 311 3.83 24.44 -2.29
CA SER A 311 3.12 23.98 -1.09
C SER A 311 2.12 25.00 -0.50
N GLY A 312 2.26 26.27 -0.85
CA GLY A 312 1.38 27.36 -0.44
C GLY A 312 0.35 27.79 -1.48
N MET A 313 0.29 27.14 -2.66
CA MET A 313 -0.67 27.52 -3.70
C MET A 313 -2.11 27.19 -3.28
N ASP A 314 -3.00 28.19 -3.44
CA ASP A 314 -4.44 27.95 -3.32
C ASP A 314 -4.94 27.21 -4.56
N PRO A 315 -5.53 26.00 -4.40
CA PRO A 315 -6.06 25.23 -5.51
C PRO A 315 -7.15 25.98 -6.32
N VAL A 316 -7.77 26.99 -5.75
CA VAL A 316 -8.83 27.78 -6.43
C VAL A 316 -8.26 28.85 -7.37
N SER A 317 -7.04 29.34 -7.11
CA SER A 317 -6.40 30.40 -7.91
C SER A 317 -5.66 29.87 -9.15
N ALA A 318 -5.36 28.57 -9.19
CA ALA A 318 -4.74 27.98 -10.37
C ALA A 318 -5.80 27.74 -11.46
N THR A 319 -5.54 28.21 -12.67
CA THR A 319 -6.33 27.93 -13.89
C THR A 319 -6.22 26.45 -14.32
N ALA A 320 -5.98 25.57 -13.36
CA ALA A 320 -5.78 24.15 -13.52
C ALA A 320 -7.11 23.43 -13.80
N SER A 321 -7.04 22.33 -14.55
CA SER A 321 -8.15 21.40 -14.74
C SER A 321 -8.71 20.94 -13.39
N ASN A 322 -9.99 20.53 -13.33
CA ASN A 322 -10.62 20.03 -12.10
C ASN A 322 -9.81 18.91 -11.41
N ALA A 323 -9.11 18.08 -12.18
CA ALA A 323 -8.24 17.03 -11.67
C ALA A 323 -7.01 17.60 -10.90
N HIS A 324 -6.38 18.65 -11.43
CA HIS A 324 -5.26 19.35 -10.79
C HIS A 324 -5.67 20.00 -9.46
N ALA A 325 -6.86 20.64 -9.43
CA ALA A 325 -7.40 21.23 -8.21
C ALA A 325 -7.70 20.19 -7.12
N GLN A 326 -8.07 18.95 -7.51
CA GLN A 326 -8.28 17.86 -6.56
C GLN A 326 -6.96 17.33 -5.99
N ALA A 327 -5.93 17.14 -6.82
CA ALA A 327 -4.60 16.71 -6.37
C ALA A 327 -3.97 17.73 -5.39
N MET A 328 -4.13 19.04 -5.67
CA MET A 328 -3.66 20.09 -4.76
C MET A 328 -4.41 20.08 -3.42
N LYS A 329 -5.73 19.86 -3.43
CA LYS A 329 -6.52 19.69 -2.20
C LYS A 329 -6.02 18.53 -1.34
N TYR A 330 -5.62 17.45 -1.97
CA TYR A 330 -5.11 16.26 -1.27
C TYR A 330 -3.72 16.50 -0.66
N SER A 331 -2.78 17.08 -1.40
CA SER A 331 -1.46 17.39 -0.86
C SER A 331 -1.52 18.42 0.28
N THR A 332 -2.42 19.40 0.17
CA THR A 332 -2.71 20.36 1.24
C THR A 332 -3.36 19.67 2.44
N TYR A 333 -4.28 18.72 2.20
CA TYR A 333 -4.92 17.94 3.26
C TYR A 333 -3.89 17.11 4.05
N LEU A 334 -3.01 16.38 3.37
CA LEU A 334 -1.97 15.58 4.04
C LEU A 334 -1.03 16.45 4.91
N ARG A 335 -0.80 17.71 4.50
CA ARG A 335 0.02 18.66 5.27
C ARG A 335 -0.73 19.34 6.40
N ASN A 336 -2.02 19.63 6.22
CA ASN A 336 -2.84 20.42 7.14
C ASN A 336 -3.90 19.58 7.86
N THR A 337 -3.50 18.48 8.51
CA THR A 337 -4.41 17.63 9.29
C THR A 337 -5.08 18.31 10.50
N GLU A 338 -4.92 19.64 10.67
CA GLU A 338 -5.48 20.40 11.79
C GLU A 338 -6.75 21.20 11.44
N ALA A 339 -7.17 21.25 10.17
CA ALA A 339 -8.40 21.95 9.76
C ALA A 339 -9.64 21.06 9.84
N ALA A 340 -9.87 20.44 10.99
CA ALA A 340 -11.07 19.64 11.23
C ALA A 340 -12.29 20.55 11.48
N GLY A 341 -13.37 20.35 10.72
CA GLY A 341 -14.68 20.91 11.06
C GLY A 341 -15.58 21.45 9.96
N ASP A 342 -15.11 21.61 8.71
CA ASP A 342 -15.98 22.01 7.61
C ASP A 342 -16.72 20.80 7.02
N ALA A 343 -18.06 20.85 6.99
CA ALA A 343 -18.92 19.80 6.46
C ALA A 343 -18.65 19.45 4.97
N ASN A 344 -17.97 20.33 4.24
CA ASN A 344 -17.60 20.14 2.83
C ASN A 344 -16.19 19.54 2.65
N THR A 345 -15.51 19.21 3.73
CA THR A 345 -14.20 18.52 3.68
C THR A 345 -14.39 17.01 3.71
N ILE A 346 -13.35 16.26 3.34
CA ILE A 346 -13.37 14.79 3.44
C ILE A 346 -13.64 14.34 4.89
N ASP A 347 -13.08 15.01 5.89
CA ASP A 347 -13.34 14.74 7.30
C ASP A 347 -14.82 14.98 7.67
N GLY A 348 -15.40 16.05 7.16
CA GLY A 348 -16.81 16.38 7.39
C GLY A 348 -17.76 15.34 6.79
N ILE A 349 -17.57 14.95 5.54
CA ILE A 349 -18.42 13.92 4.92
C ILE A 349 -18.24 12.55 5.56
N MET A 350 -17.01 12.15 5.91
CA MET A 350 -16.74 10.85 6.52
C MET A 350 -17.31 10.76 7.94
N ASN A 351 -17.16 11.80 8.76
CA ASN A 351 -17.72 11.82 10.12
C ASN A 351 -19.23 12.12 10.17
N GLY A 352 -19.80 12.66 9.11
CA GLY A 352 -21.22 12.96 8.95
C GLY A 352 -21.97 11.89 8.14
N VAL A 353 -22.36 12.26 6.93
CA VAL A 353 -23.28 11.48 6.07
C VAL A 353 -22.79 10.07 5.75
N ILE A 354 -21.48 9.84 5.64
CA ILE A 354 -20.94 8.50 5.39
C ILE A 354 -21.06 7.62 6.63
N LYS A 355 -20.68 8.13 7.81
CA LYS A 355 -20.84 7.40 9.06
C LYS A 355 -22.31 7.06 9.34
N GLU A 356 -23.22 7.98 9.07
CA GLU A 356 -24.67 7.77 9.18
C GLU A 356 -25.19 6.70 8.21
N LYS A 357 -24.67 6.69 6.96
CA LYS A 357 -25.00 5.69 5.95
C LYS A 357 -24.57 4.28 6.38
N LEU A 358 -23.34 4.16 6.86
CA LEU A 358 -22.73 2.86 7.17
C LEU A 358 -23.36 2.17 8.40
N LYS A 359 -23.79 2.92 9.39
CA LYS A 359 -24.52 2.48 10.62
C LYS A 359 -23.81 1.49 11.54
N ILE A 360 -22.66 0.93 11.13
CA ILE A 360 -21.87 -0.05 11.89
C ILE A 360 -20.64 0.56 12.54
N ILE A 361 -20.34 1.81 12.23
CA ILE A 361 -19.16 2.51 12.75
C ILE A 361 -19.39 2.81 14.25
N PRO A 362 -18.47 2.44 15.15
CA PRO A 362 -18.60 2.77 16.58
C PRO A 362 -18.84 4.26 16.80
N ASN A 363 -19.77 4.60 17.69
CA ASN A 363 -20.18 5.99 17.93
C ASN A 363 -19.02 6.88 18.39
N ASN A 364 -18.11 6.34 19.18
CA ASN A 364 -16.92 7.01 19.72
C ASN A 364 -15.75 7.05 18.74
N LEU A 365 -15.85 6.43 17.56
CA LEU A 365 -14.82 6.46 16.54
C LEU A 365 -14.99 7.72 15.68
N THR A 366 -13.97 8.55 15.64
CA THR A 366 -13.85 9.68 14.73
C THR A 366 -12.90 9.31 13.60
N TRP A 367 -13.37 9.40 12.35
CA TRP A 367 -12.54 9.16 11.19
C TRP A 367 -11.51 10.28 11.03
N GLN A 368 -10.28 9.88 10.70
CA GLN A 368 -9.19 10.78 10.35
C GLN A 368 -8.54 10.29 9.05
N GLY A 369 -8.22 11.21 8.15
CA GLY A 369 -7.57 10.86 6.89
C GLY A 369 -6.17 10.28 7.06
N LEU A 370 -5.46 10.69 8.11
CA LEU A 370 -4.14 10.16 8.47
C LEU A 370 -4.08 9.83 9.97
N SER A 371 -3.77 8.59 10.29
CA SER A 371 -3.56 8.12 11.67
C SER A 371 -2.12 8.37 12.13
N ARG A 372 -1.91 9.40 12.95
CA ARG A 372 -0.59 9.66 13.57
C ARG A 372 -0.10 8.52 14.46
N PRO A 373 -0.94 7.85 15.29
CA PRO A 373 -0.51 6.69 16.05
C PRO A 373 0.07 5.57 15.17
N VAL A 374 -0.60 5.23 14.05
CA VAL A 374 -0.12 4.23 13.09
C VAL A 374 1.17 4.70 12.41
N TYR A 375 1.23 5.95 11.96
CA TYR A 375 2.45 6.52 11.37
C TYR A 375 3.64 6.33 12.31
N ASN A 376 3.47 6.70 13.59
CA ASN A 376 4.55 6.64 14.58
C ASN A 376 5.01 5.20 14.89
N THR A 377 4.11 4.20 14.85
CA THR A 377 4.50 2.80 15.07
C THR A 377 5.29 2.21 13.92
N LEU A 378 5.18 2.79 12.71
CA LEU A 378 5.83 2.31 11.48
C LEU A 378 7.05 3.13 11.05
N VAL A 379 7.51 4.09 11.86
CA VAL A 379 8.66 4.96 11.53
C VAL A 379 9.90 4.16 11.11
N ASP A 380 10.22 3.07 11.83
CA ASP A 380 11.36 2.20 11.51
C ASP A 380 11.18 1.44 10.18
N GLU A 381 9.95 1.28 9.73
CA GLU A 381 9.66 0.63 8.44
C GLU A 381 9.72 1.60 7.26
N ILE A 382 9.53 2.93 7.47
CA ILE A 382 9.49 3.91 6.37
C ILE A 382 10.72 3.81 5.49
N MET A 383 11.91 3.69 6.09
CA MET A 383 13.18 3.64 5.35
C MET A 383 13.64 2.22 4.98
N ARG A 384 12.83 1.19 5.25
CA ARG A 384 13.14 -0.20 4.87
C ARG A 384 12.69 -0.48 3.43
N PRO A 385 13.56 -0.93 2.52
CA PRO A 385 13.16 -1.27 1.14
C PRO A 385 12.31 -2.55 1.08
N ARG A 386 11.55 -2.69 -0.04
CA ARG A 386 10.69 -3.85 -0.35
C ARG A 386 10.94 -4.41 -1.76
N ILE A 387 12.14 -4.25 -2.28
CA ILE A 387 12.53 -4.75 -3.60
C ILE A 387 12.52 -6.29 -3.63
N ASP A 388 12.97 -6.95 -2.55
CA ASP A 388 13.02 -8.42 -2.47
C ASP A 388 11.61 -9.03 -2.50
N GLU A 389 10.59 -8.37 -1.93
CA GLU A 389 9.20 -8.81 -2.01
C GLU A 389 8.65 -8.71 -3.44
N VAL A 390 9.06 -7.68 -4.20
CA VAL A 390 8.71 -7.55 -5.62
C VAL A 390 9.37 -8.66 -6.44
N ASP A 391 10.64 -8.98 -6.18
CA ASP A 391 11.35 -10.10 -6.81
C ASP A 391 10.64 -11.44 -6.51
N GLU A 392 10.20 -11.65 -5.27
CA GLU A 392 9.50 -12.86 -4.89
C GLU A 392 8.17 -13.00 -5.63
N LEU A 393 7.38 -11.90 -5.75
CA LEU A 393 6.15 -11.89 -6.54
C LEU A 393 6.39 -12.27 -7.99
N LEU A 394 7.40 -11.67 -8.62
CA LEU A 394 7.79 -11.97 -10.00
C LEU A 394 8.21 -13.42 -10.15
N SER A 395 8.97 -13.98 -9.19
CA SER A 395 9.39 -15.39 -9.18
C SER A 395 8.22 -16.36 -9.06
N TYR A 396 7.14 -15.93 -8.40
CA TYR A 396 5.91 -16.71 -8.27
C TYR A 396 5.04 -16.66 -9.53
N GLY A 397 5.42 -15.85 -10.52
CA GLY A 397 4.62 -15.63 -11.74
C GLY A 397 3.46 -14.66 -11.53
N VAL A 398 3.41 -13.94 -10.41
CA VAL A 398 2.42 -12.90 -10.17
C VAL A 398 2.69 -11.73 -11.11
N ASN A 399 1.65 -11.19 -11.74
CA ASN A 399 1.77 -9.98 -12.55
C ASN A 399 2.08 -8.79 -11.63
N VAL A 400 3.20 -8.12 -11.88
CA VAL A 400 3.58 -6.89 -11.18
C VAL A 400 3.55 -5.73 -12.15
N THR A 401 2.82 -4.70 -11.80
CA THR A 401 2.78 -3.43 -12.52
C THR A 401 3.36 -2.33 -11.64
N VAL A 402 4.31 -1.58 -12.18
CA VAL A 402 4.78 -0.31 -11.61
C VAL A 402 4.21 0.81 -12.46
N TYR A 403 3.60 1.82 -11.85
CA TYR A 403 3.17 3.02 -12.56
C TYR A 403 3.56 4.25 -11.76
N ASN A 404 4.05 5.28 -12.48
CA ASN A 404 4.58 6.48 -11.83
C ASN A 404 4.16 7.75 -12.58
N GLY A 405 3.76 8.76 -11.82
CA GLY A 405 3.53 10.11 -12.30
C GLY A 405 4.84 10.82 -12.61
N GLN A 406 4.91 11.46 -13.79
CA GLN A 406 6.09 12.19 -14.26
C GLN A 406 6.51 13.34 -13.33
N LEU A 407 5.53 13.97 -12.67
CA LEU A 407 5.72 15.19 -11.88
C LEU A 407 5.97 14.92 -10.40
N ASP A 408 5.92 13.65 -9.99
CA ASP A 408 6.16 13.22 -8.61
C ASP A 408 7.64 13.38 -8.23
N VAL A 409 7.89 14.01 -7.09
CA VAL A 409 9.23 14.13 -6.49
C VAL A 409 9.46 13.06 -5.46
N ILE A 410 8.49 12.87 -4.53
CA ILE A 410 8.68 12.02 -3.35
C ILE A 410 8.88 10.55 -3.74
N CYS A 411 8.12 10.07 -4.73
CA CYS A 411 8.31 8.77 -5.36
C CYS A 411 8.61 8.95 -6.85
N SER A 412 9.68 9.68 -7.17
CA SER A 412 9.98 10.09 -8.54
C SER A 412 10.09 8.92 -9.52
N THR A 413 9.76 9.17 -10.78
CA THR A 413 9.94 8.19 -11.86
C THR A 413 11.42 7.74 -11.98
N ILE A 414 12.38 8.66 -11.75
CA ILE A 414 13.83 8.35 -11.76
C ILE A 414 14.17 7.33 -10.66
N GLY A 415 13.67 7.54 -9.46
CA GLY A 415 13.85 6.62 -8.34
C GLY A 415 13.16 5.28 -8.58
N ALA A 416 11.95 5.30 -9.19
CA ALA A 416 11.24 4.08 -9.56
C ALA A 416 12.01 3.25 -10.62
N GLU A 417 12.55 3.88 -11.65
CA GLU A 417 13.41 3.19 -12.63
C GLU A 417 14.69 2.64 -11.99
N ALA A 418 15.28 3.36 -11.03
CA ALA A 418 16.50 2.95 -10.36
C ALA A 418 16.29 1.68 -9.52
N TRP A 419 15.24 1.59 -8.71
CA TRP A 419 14.99 0.38 -7.92
C TRP A 419 14.54 -0.80 -8.79
N VAL A 420 13.78 -0.57 -9.88
CA VAL A 420 13.40 -1.64 -10.82
C VAL A 420 14.64 -2.28 -11.46
N GLN A 421 15.70 -1.50 -11.73
CA GLN A 421 16.97 -2.03 -12.24
C GLN A 421 17.76 -2.86 -11.21
N LYS A 422 17.39 -2.82 -9.92
CA LYS A 422 17.99 -3.65 -8.85
C LYS A 422 17.31 -5.01 -8.69
N LEU A 423 16.19 -5.27 -9.39
CA LEU A 423 15.51 -6.55 -9.37
C LEU A 423 16.44 -7.68 -9.80
N LYS A 424 16.35 -8.81 -9.08
CA LYS A 424 17.12 -10.05 -9.37
C LYS A 424 16.35 -10.99 -10.31
N TRP A 425 15.14 -10.61 -10.71
CA TRP A 425 14.29 -11.40 -11.59
C TRP A 425 14.92 -11.65 -12.95
N ASP A 426 14.90 -12.91 -13.41
CA ASP A 426 15.58 -13.37 -14.66
C ASP A 426 15.14 -12.63 -15.93
N GLY A 427 13.94 -12.03 -15.91
CA GLY A 427 13.39 -11.28 -17.05
C GLY A 427 13.94 -9.86 -17.19
N LEU A 428 14.64 -9.31 -16.18
CA LEU A 428 15.01 -7.90 -16.11
C LEU A 428 15.82 -7.43 -17.33
N LYS A 429 16.84 -8.20 -17.76
CA LYS A 429 17.67 -7.85 -18.92
C LYS A 429 16.84 -7.69 -20.20
N ASN A 430 15.90 -8.58 -20.43
CA ASN A 430 15.00 -8.50 -21.58
C ASN A 430 14.02 -7.32 -21.43
N PHE A 431 13.45 -7.15 -20.24
CA PHE A 431 12.56 -6.02 -19.95
C PHE A 431 13.23 -4.68 -20.25
N THR A 432 14.45 -4.46 -19.76
CA THR A 432 15.18 -3.18 -19.94
C THR A 432 15.60 -2.93 -21.38
N SER A 433 15.77 -3.97 -22.21
CA SER A 433 16.14 -3.87 -23.62
C SER A 433 14.98 -3.50 -24.56
N LEU A 434 13.73 -3.66 -24.09
CA LEU A 434 12.56 -3.36 -24.92
C LEU A 434 12.27 -1.86 -24.97
N PRO A 435 11.79 -1.33 -26.12
CA PRO A 435 11.35 0.06 -26.20
C PRO A 435 10.06 0.28 -25.43
N ARG A 436 9.83 1.52 -24.98
CA ARG A 436 8.54 1.96 -24.45
C ARG A 436 7.55 2.15 -25.59
N GLN A 437 6.29 1.81 -25.35
CA GLN A 437 5.18 2.03 -26.29
C GLN A 437 4.32 3.20 -25.80
N PRO A 438 3.96 4.16 -26.66
CA PRO A 438 3.12 5.28 -26.28
C PRO A 438 1.66 4.82 -26.04
N LEU A 439 1.01 5.45 -25.06
CA LEU A 439 -0.42 5.27 -24.77
C LEU A 439 -1.14 6.60 -24.97
N TYR A 440 -2.36 6.46 -25.47
CA TYR A 440 -3.26 7.57 -25.78
C TYR A 440 -4.56 7.39 -25.02
N CYS A 441 -5.34 8.46 -24.88
CA CYS A 441 -6.63 8.41 -24.23
C CYS A 441 -7.76 8.70 -25.22
N GLY A 442 -8.71 7.77 -25.33
CA GLY A 442 -9.81 7.87 -26.26
C GLY A 442 -9.36 8.04 -27.71
N SER A 443 -9.90 9.01 -28.43
CA SER A 443 -9.53 9.35 -29.81
C SER A 443 -8.34 10.31 -29.93
N SER A 444 -7.75 10.75 -28.82
CA SER A 444 -6.59 11.65 -28.80
C SER A 444 -5.38 10.96 -29.43
N LYS A 445 -4.58 11.73 -30.17
CA LYS A 445 -3.25 11.29 -30.66
C LYS A 445 -2.10 11.88 -29.83
N VAL A 446 -2.43 12.57 -28.72
CA VAL A 446 -1.43 13.12 -27.82
C VAL A 446 -1.01 12.00 -26.85
N THR A 447 0.29 11.72 -26.80
CA THR A 447 0.85 10.74 -25.88
C THR A 447 0.61 11.19 -24.43
N GLN A 448 -0.06 10.35 -23.64
CA GLN A 448 -0.34 10.63 -22.24
C GLN A 448 0.41 9.69 -21.28
N ALA A 449 0.91 8.58 -21.79
CA ALA A 449 1.79 7.68 -21.04
C ALA A 449 2.66 6.88 -21.99
N PHE A 450 3.62 6.18 -21.39
CA PHE A 450 4.34 5.10 -22.04
C PHE A 450 4.19 3.82 -21.21
N VAL A 451 4.29 2.67 -21.88
CA VAL A 451 4.34 1.37 -21.19
C VAL A 451 5.47 0.53 -21.75
N ARG A 452 6.11 -0.24 -20.88
CA ARG A 452 7.03 -1.33 -21.21
C ARG A 452 6.55 -2.59 -20.52
N THR A 453 6.48 -3.68 -21.28
CA THR A 453 5.98 -4.97 -20.77
C THR A 453 6.92 -6.08 -21.19
N TYR A 454 7.26 -6.94 -20.24
CA TYR A 454 7.92 -8.21 -20.53
C TYR A 454 7.46 -9.27 -19.53
N LYS A 455 6.88 -10.37 -20.02
CA LYS A 455 6.28 -11.41 -19.18
C LYS A 455 5.31 -10.79 -18.15
N ASN A 456 5.57 -11.02 -16.87
CA ASN A 456 4.75 -10.57 -15.76
C ASN A 456 5.23 -9.26 -15.09
N LEU A 457 6.13 -8.49 -15.73
CA LEU A 457 6.51 -7.15 -15.29
C LEU A 457 6.05 -6.09 -16.29
N HIS A 458 5.36 -5.07 -15.80
CA HIS A 458 4.87 -3.92 -16.56
C HIS A 458 5.35 -2.64 -15.87
N PHE A 459 5.77 -1.64 -16.66
CA PHE A 459 6.09 -0.31 -16.15
C PHE A 459 5.39 0.75 -16.98
N TYR A 460 4.66 1.65 -16.32
CA TYR A 460 3.95 2.78 -16.93
C TYR A 460 4.57 4.10 -16.47
N TRP A 461 4.87 4.97 -17.44
CA TRP A 461 5.27 6.37 -17.23
C TRP A 461 4.07 7.24 -17.55
N ILE A 462 3.45 7.85 -16.56
CA ILE A 462 2.24 8.65 -16.75
C ILE A 462 2.62 10.12 -16.85
N LEU A 463 2.46 10.69 -18.05
CA LEU A 463 2.84 12.07 -18.33
C LEU A 463 1.83 13.03 -17.73
N GLY A 464 2.32 14.14 -17.16
CA GLY A 464 1.48 15.19 -16.58
C GLY A 464 0.75 14.81 -15.31
N ALA A 465 1.06 13.65 -14.70
CA ALA A 465 0.61 13.29 -13.37
C ALA A 465 1.71 13.53 -12.32
N GLY A 466 1.32 13.97 -11.13
CA GLY A 466 2.11 13.90 -9.92
C GLY A 466 1.88 12.58 -9.18
N HIS A 467 1.93 12.63 -7.86
CA HIS A 467 1.80 11.46 -6.99
C HIS A 467 0.44 10.75 -7.07
N PHE A 468 -0.62 11.49 -7.38
CA PHE A 468 -2.01 11.01 -7.40
C PHE A 468 -2.46 10.73 -8.83
N VAL A 469 -1.88 9.71 -9.47
CA VAL A 469 -2.12 9.37 -10.86
C VAL A 469 -3.60 9.24 -11.23
N PRO A 470 -4.46 8.56 -10.44
CA PRO A 470 -5.88 8.45 -10.77
C PRO A 470 -6.62 9.79 -10.79
N ALA A 471 -6.21 10.74 -9.97
CA ALA A 471 -6.79 12.07 -9.90
C ALA A 471 -6.26 12.99 -10.99
N ASP A 472 -4.94 12.96 -11.25
CA ASP A 472 -4.28 13.86 -12.18
C ASP A 472 -4.49 13.49 -13.64
N GLN A 473 -4.47 12.18 -13.96
CA GLN A 473 -4.62 11.64 -15.32
C GLN A 473 -5.70 10.55 -15.38
N PRO A 474 -6.96 10.88 -15.06
CA PRO A 474 -8.01 9.89 -14.82
C PRO A 474 -8.32 9.02 -16.05
N CYS A 475 -8.25 9.57 -17.27
CA CYS A 475 -8.53 8.83 -18.49
C CYS A 475 -7.47 7.75 -18.76
N VAL A 476 -6.18 8.09 -18.70
CA VAL A 476 -5.11 7.11 -18.92
C VAL A 476 -5.00 6.12 -17.75
N ALA A 477 -5.30 6.55 -16.53
CA ALA A 477 -5.36 5.69 -15.36
C ALA A 477 -6.48 4.63 -15.50
N LEU A 478 -7.66 5.02 -16.01
CA LEU A 478 -8.74 4.07 -16.30
C LEU A 478 -8.35 3.08 -17.42
N SER A 479 -7.66 3.54 -18.46
CA SER A 479 -7.16 2.67 -19.53
C SER A 479 -6.09 1.71 -19.01
N MET A 480 -5.21 2.18 -18.15
CA MET A 480 -4.18 1.39 -17.49
C MET A 480 -4.80 0.28 -16.62
N ILE A 481 -5.75 0.62 -15.74
CA ILE A 481 -6.37 -0.38 -14.87
C ILE A 481 -7.17 -1.40 -15.68
N SER A 482 -7.83 -1.00 -16.78
CA SER A 482 -8.48 -1.91 -17.70
C SER A 482 -7.50 -2.93 -18.28
N SER A 483 -6.31 -2.47 -18.67
CA SER A 483 -5.22 -3.30 -19.22
C SER A 483 -4.63 -4.24 -18.18
N ILE A 484 -4.31 -3.72 -16.97
CA ILE A 484 -3.74 -4.50 -15.86
C ILE A 484 -4.68 -5.63 -15.44
N THR A 485 -5.96 -5.33 -15.32
CA THR A 485 -6.97 -6.28 -14.86
C THR A 485 -7.52 -7.16 -15.97
N GLN A 486 -7.15 -6.90 -17.24
CA GLN A 486 -7.73 -7.55 -18.40
C GLN A 486 -9.27 -7.48 -18.38
N SER A 487 -9.79 -6.33 -17.96
CA SER A 487 -11.22 -6.12 -17.81
C SER A 487 -11.95 -6.41 -19.11
N PRO A 488 -13.03 -7.22 -19.09
CA PRO A 488 -13.83 -7.48 -20.26
C PRO A 488 -14.75 -6.31 -20.66
N ALA A 489 -14.77 -5.22 -19.88
CA ALA A 489 -15.53 -4.02 -20.22
C ALA A 489 -14.90 -3.30 -21.43
N SER A 490 -15.73 -2.97 -22.42
CA SER A 490 -15.35 -2.20 -23.61
C SER A 490 -14.93 -0.76 -23.28
#